data_9609eaccc8944d29072cd26b9a117e00
#
_entry.id   9609eaccc8944d29072cd26b9a117e00
#
_cell.length_a   1.000
_cell.length_b   1.000
_cell.length_c   1.000
_cell.angle_alpha   90.00
_cell.angle_beta   90.00
_cell.angle_gamma   90.00
#
_symmetry.space_group_name_H-M   'P 1'
#
loop_
_entity.id
_entity.type
_entity.pdbx_description
1 polymer ?
#
loop_
_entity_poly.entity_id
_entity_poly.type
_entity_poly.pdbx_seq_one_letter_code
_entity_poly.pdbx_strand_id
1 'polypeptide(L)'
;MKSMKNTIAIAGLAAAAAMGLSLTTAGIASAELVGPSCTAYAEKVPSGPGSVAGMAQDPVAVAASNNPMLTTLTKAVSGQLNPEVNLVDTLNGGEFTVFAPTDDAFAKIDPATIEKLKTDSDLLTSILTYHVVPGQASPSQVVGTHKTVQGADVTVSGMGGALKVNDASVVCGGVSTANAQVYMIDTVLMPPAN
;
A
#
# COMPACT_ATOMS: atom_id res chain seq x y z
N MET A 1 -23.23 90.04 7.55
CA MET A 1 -22.34 89.97 8.70
C MET A 1 -22.41 88.54 9.27
N LYS A 2 -21.24 87.96 9.56
CA LYS A 2 -20.96 86.65 10.20
C LYS A 2 -21.05 85.43 9.27
N SER A 3 -19.96 85.19 8.73
CA SER A 3 -18.94 84.15 8.84
C SER A 3 -19.48 82.74 9.20
N MET A 4 -19.49 81.95 8.15
CA MET A 4 -19.67 80.48 8.23
C MET A 4 -18.27 79.85 8.23
N LYS A 5 -18.00 79.07 9.24
CA LYS A 5 -16.81 78.23 9.33
C LYS A 5 -17.18 76.82 8.93
N ASN A 6 -16.70 76.37 7.80
CA ASN A 6 -16.75 74.99 7.36
C ASN A 6 -15.78 74.13 8.14
N THR A 7 -16.27 73.15 8.83
CA THR A 7 -15.43 72.10 9.40
C THR A 7 -15.54 70.87 8.53
N ILE A 8 -14.47 70.55 7.80
CA ILE A 8 -14.33 69.35 6.99
C ILE A 8 -13.84 68.25 7.92
N ALA A 9 -14.71 67.26 8.13
CA ALA A 9 -14.35 66.04 8.82
C ALA A 9 -13.77 65.06 7.76
N ILE A 10 -12.46 64.75 7.87
CA ILE A 10 -11.81 63.75 7.08
C ILE A 10 -12.02 62.41 7.77
N ALA A 11 -12.89 61.57 7.19
CA ALA A 11 -13.02 60.17 7.61
C ALA A 11 -11.86 59.35 7.03
N GLY A 12 -10.94 58.97 7.87
CA GLY A 12 -9.87 58.05 7.49
C GLY A 12 -10.37 56.62 7.29
N LEU A 13 -10.29 56.14 6.08
CA LEU A 13 -10.55 54.73 5.75
C LEU A 13 -9.30 53.95 6.07
N ALA A 14 -9.28 53.25 7.20
CA ALA A 14 -8.27 52.25 7.53
C ALA A 14 -8.61 50.95 6.78
N ALA A 15 -7.96 50.72 5.66
CA ALA A 15 -7.98 49.43 4.96
C ALA A 15 -7.08 48.45 5.73
N ALA A 16 -7.67 47.61 6.56
CA ALA A 16 -6.96 46.47 7.13
C ALA A 16 -6.86 45.38 6.03
N ALA A 17 -5.72 45.28 5.39
CA ALA A 17 -5.38 44.17 4.53
C ALA A 17 -5.11 42.94 5.44
N ALA A 18 -6.15 42.11 5.63
CA ALA A 18 -5.99 40.78 6.18
C ALA A 18 -5.29 39.93 5.12
N MET A 19 -3.97 39.78 5.23
CA MET A 19 -3.23 38.74 4.53
C MET A 19 -3.68 37.39 5.10
N GLY A 20 -4.66 36.77 4.46
CA GLY A 20 -5.01 35.39 4.69
C GLY A 20 -3.82 34.52 4.27
N LEU A 21 -3.05 34.01 5.24
CA LEU A 21 -2.16 32.87 5.01
C LEU A 21 -3.06 31.70 4.65
N SER A 22 -3.22 31.46 3.33
CA SER A 22 -3.73 30.19 2.84
C SER A 22 -2.66 29.15 3.19
N LEU A 23 -2.81 28.46 4.33
CA LEU A 23 -2.17 27.17 4.48
C LEU A 23 -2.73 26.27 3.38
N THR A 24 -2.02 26.18 2.28
CA THR A 24 -2.15 25.04 1.37
C THR A 24 -1.67 23.84 2.17
N THR A 25 -2.58 23.17 2.86
CA THR A 25 -2.36 21.78 3.22
C THR A 25 -2.09 21.08 1.90
N ALA A 26 -0.81 20.80 1.62
CA ALA A 26 -0.46 19.82 0.62
C ALA A 26 -1.27 18.58 1.00
N GLY A 27 -2.31 18.30 0.23
CA GLY A 27 -3.10 17.10 0.39
C GLY A 27 -2.10 15.95 0.23
N ILE A 28 -1.75 15.32 1.31
CA ILE A 28 -1.29 13.95 1.28
C ILE A 28 -2.42 13.27 0.51
N ALA A 29 -2.12 12.79 -0.70
CA ALA A 29 -3.05 11.95 -1.44
C ALA A 29 -3.40 10.82 -0.46
N SER A 30 -4.60 10.91 0.13
CA SER A 30 -5.06 9.86 1.02
C SER A 30 -5.06 8.62 0.18
N ALA A 31 -4.19 7.66 0.51
CA ALA A 31 -4.21 6.37 -0.13
C ALA A 31 -5.68 5.91 -0.10
N GLU A 32 -6.23 5.61 -1.27
CA GLU A 32 -7.61 5.10 -1.36
C GLU A 32 -7.61 3.68 -0.80
N LEU A 33 -7.74 3.60 0.52
CA LEU A 33 -7.71 2.31 1.22
C LEU A 33 -8.99 1.53 0.93
N VAL A 34 -8.83 0.30 0.52
CA VAL A 34 -9.93 -0.62 0.19
C VAL A 34 -9.77 -1.92 0.99
N GLY A 35 -10.87 -2.41 1.51
CA GLY A 35 -10.89 -3.66 2.28
C GLY A 35 -11.46 -3.49 3.69
N PRO A 36 -12.04 -4.55 4.24
CA PRO A 36 -12.79 -4.50 5.50
C PRO A 36 -11.87 -4.28 6.73
N SER A 37 -10.61 -4.63 6.63
CA SER A 37 -9.68 -4.59 7.77
C SER A 37 -8.77 -3.35 7.81
N CYS A 38 -8.88 -2.43 6.83
CA CYS A 38 -8.03 -1.24 6.80
C CYS A 38 -8.21 -0.35 8.02
N THR A 39 -9.44 -0.15 8.48
CA THR A 39 -9.73 0.63 9.69
C THR A 39 -9.11 -0.02 10.92
N ALA A 40 -9.33 -1.32 11.09
CA ALA A 40 -8.74 -2.08 12.21
C ALA A 40 -7.20 -2.09 12.16
N TYR A 41 -6.61 -2.12 10.98
CA TYR A 41 -5.16 -1.99 10.81
C TYR A 41 -4.66 -0.60 11.23
N ALA A 42 -5.31 0.47 10.77
CA ALA A 42 -4.95 1.83 11.14
C ALA A 42 -5.10 2.10 12.65
N GLU A 43 -6.07 1.48 13.31
CA GLU A 43 -6.25 1.55 14.76
C GLU A 43 -5.14 0.80 15.52
N LYS A 44 -4.70 -0.36 14.99
CA LYS A 44 -3.61 -1.15 15.59
C LYS A 44 -2.24 -0.51 15.39
N VAL A 45 -2.02 0.15 14.27
CA VAL A 45 -0.75 0.77 13.90
C VAL A 45 -0.99 2.23 13.48
N PRO A 46 -1.36 3.11 14.42
CA PRO A 46 -1.76 4.48 14.12
C PRO A 46 -0.60 5.36 13.68
N SER A 47 0.64 4.98 14.00
CA SER A 47 1.85 5.75 13.69
C SER A 47 3.08 4.84 13.62
N GLY A 48 4.18 5.41 13.13
CA GLY A 48 5.45 4.70 12.97
C GLY A 48 5.61 4.09 11.57
N PRO A 49 6.74 3.44 11.29
CA PRO A 49 7.10 2.93 9.96
C PRO A 49 6.10 1.91 9.39
N GLY A 50 5.46 1.11 10.25
CA GLY A 50 4.45 0.13 9.85
C GLY A 50 3.05 0.71 9.64
N SER A 51 2.80 1.98 9.98
CA SER A 51 1.51 2.63 9.70
C SER A 51 1.34 2.87 8.20
N VAL A 52 0.10 3.08 7.76
CA VAL A 52 -0.19 3.41 6.35
C VAL A 52 0.62 4.62 5.88
N ALA A 53 0.72 5.66 6.70
CA ALA A 53 1.50 6.85 6.39
C ALA A 53 3.02 6.61 6.43
N GLY A 54 3.49 5.75 7.33
CA GLY A 54 4.91 5.36 7.41
C GLY A 54 5.36 4.53 6.23
N MET A 55 4.56 3.53 5.84
CA MET A 55 4.84 2.69 4.68
C MET A 55 4.93 3.47 3.38
N ALA A 56 4.22 4.60 3.25
CA ALA A 56 4.27 5.44 2.06
C ALA A 56 5.66 6.08 1.80
N GLN A 57 6.52 6.10 2.78
CA GLN A 57 7.86 6.71 2.69
C GLN A 57 8.97 5.70 2.38
N ASP A 58 8.69 4.42 2.61
CA ASP A 58 9.66 3.35 2.46
C ASP A 58 9.43 2.56 1.16
N PRO A 59 10.49 2.00 0.54
CA PRO A 59 10.36 0.99 -0.51
C PRO A 59 9.56 -0.23 -0.01
N VAL A 60 8.90 -0.93 -0.93
CA VAL A 60 7.92 -1.96 -0.57
C VAL A 60 8.46 -3.07 0.34
N ALA A 61 9.69 -3.52 0.13
CA ALA A 61 10.27 -4.57 0.98
C ALA A 61 10.55 -4.06 2.41
N VAL A 62 10.96 -2.78 2.56
CA VAL A 62 11.15 -2.14 3.86
C VAL A 62 9.79 -1.90 4.54
N ALA A 63 8.82 -1.36 3.79
CA ALA A 63 7.45 -1.17 4.28
C ALA A 63 6.83 -2.48 4.77
N ALA A 64 7.00 -3.59 4.01
CA ALA A 64 6.54 -4.91 4.42
C ALA A 64 7.23 -5.40 5.70
N SER A 65 8.52 -5.12 5.87
CA SER A 65 9.27 -5.52 7.08
C SER A 65 8.82 -4.80 8.35
N ASN A 66 8.29 -3.59 8.19
CA ASN A 66 7.74 -2.78 9.27
C ASN A 66 6.27 -3.13 9.58
N ASN A 67 5.62 -3.92 8.72
CA ASN A 67 4.21 -4.28 8.87
C ASN A 67 4.05 -5.52 9.74
N PRO A 68 3.37 -5.43 10.89
CA PRO A 68 3.22 -6.55 11.82
C PRO A 68 2.35 -7.72 11.31
N MET A 69 1.65 -7.54 10.19
CA MET A 69 0.83 -8.58 9.57
C MET A 69 1.53 -9.33 8.43
N LEU A 70 2.74 -8.92 8.05
CA LEU A 70 3.50 -9.44 6.91
C LEU A 70 4.83 -10.08 7.32
N THR A 71 4.95 -10.55 8.55
CA THR A 71 6.22 -11.06 9.09
C THR A 71 6.71 -12.31 8.36
N THR A 72 5.82 -13.20 7.99
CA THR A 72 6.14 -14.42 7.23
C THR A 72 6.52 -14.10 5.79
N LEU A 73 5.78 -13.18 5.14
CA LEU A 73 6.14 -12.71 3.80
C LEU A 73 7.54 -12.08 3.77
N THR A 74 7.83 -11.22 4.75
CA THR A 74 9.15 -10.59 4.88
C THR A 74 10.27 -11.62 5.00
N LYS A 75 10.07 -12.66 5.79
CA LYS A 75 11.02 -13.76 5.91
C LYS A 75 11.20 -14.51 4.58
N ALA A 76 10.11 -14.69 3.83
CA ALA A 76 10.16 -15.37 2.54
C ALA A 76 10.94 -14.58 1.48
N VAL A 77 10.77 -13.25 1.41
CA VAL A 77 11.44 -12.41 0.39
C VAL A 77 12.86 -12.02 0.77
N SER A 78 13.23 -12.09 2.06
CA SER A 78 14.55 -11.67 2.58
C SER A 78 15.57 -12.80 2.76
N GLY A 79 15.27 -14.01 2.30
CA GLY A 79 16.16 -15.16 2.45
C GLY A 79 16.15 -15.80 3.85
N GLN A 80 15.26 -15.36 4.75
CA GLN A 80 15.16 -15.95 6.09
C GLN A 80 14.37 -17.25 6.11
N LEU A 81 13.46 -17.45 5.15
CA LEU A 81 12.70 -18.69 4.98
C LEU A 81 13.52 -19.71 4.16
N ASN A 82 14.11 -19.24 3.05
CA ASN A 82 14.99 -19.99 2.17
C ASN A 82 16.17 -19.07 1.78
N PRO A 83 17.42 -19.39 2.18
CA PRO A 83 18.58 -18.52 1.95
C PRO A 83 18.92 -18.28 0.47
N GLU A 84 18.43 -19.14 -0.42
CA GLU A 84 18.63 -18.99 -1.88
C GLU A 84 17.66 -17.98 -2.51
N VAL A 85 16.62 -17.53 -1.78
CA VAL A 85 15.59 -16.63 -2.27
C VAL A 85 15.70 -15.28 -1.58
N ASN A 86 16.23 -14.30 -2.30
CA ASN A 86 16.26 -12.91 -1.85
C ASN A 86 15.73 -12.01 -2.97
N LEU A 87 14.55 -11.46 -2.78
CA LEU A 87 13.86 -10.60 -3.73
C LEU A 87 13.79 -9.13 -3.28
N VAL A 88 14.45 -8.79 -2.17
CA VAL A 88 14.41 -7.44 -1.58
C VAL A 88 14.86 -6.38 -2.59
N ASP A 89 16.00 -6.59 -3.22
CA ASP A 89 16.54 -5.65 -4.21
C ASP A 89 15.66 -5.57 -5.47
N THR A 90 15.11 -6.70 -5.91
CA THR A 90 14.19 -6.76 -7.05
C THR A 90 12.92 -5.98 -6.75
N LEU A 91 12.33 -6.17 -5.58
CA LEU A 91 11.09 -5.49 -5.17
C LEU A 91 11.30 -3.98 -4.94
N ASN A 92 12.48 -3.57 -4.51
CA ASN A 92 12.81 -2.15 -4.30
C ASN A 92 13.29 -1.46 -5.58
N GLY A 93 13.67 -2.22 -6.60
CA GLY A 93 14.30 -1.71 -7.84
C GLY A 93 13.32 -1.29 -8.94
N GLY A 94 12.02 -1.46 -8.77
CA GLY A 94 11.01 -1.13 -9.77
C GLY A 94 9.70 -0.68 -9.18
N GLU A 95 8.75 -0.30 -10.06
CA GLU A 95 7.38 0.00 -9.66
C GLU A 95 6.52 -1.26 -9.76
N PHE A 96 5.79 -1.57 -8.70
CA PHE A 96 5.01 -2.79 -8.61
C PHE A 96 3.66 -2.60 -7.93
N THR A 97 2.76 -3.54 -8.22
CA THR A 97 1.58 -3.83 -7.41
C THR A 97 1.83 -5.17 -6.73
N VAL A 98 1.82 -5.18 -5.41
CA VAL A 98 2.16 -6.35 -4.60
C VAL A 98 0.94 -6.86 -3.87
N PHE A 99 0.55 -8.08 -4.14
CA PHE A 99 -0.49 -8.80 -3.40
C PHE A 99 0.19 -9.51 -2.22
N ALA A 100 0.15 -8.86 -1.04
CA ALA A 100 0.91 -9.29 0.12
C ALA A 100 0.07 -10.24 1.00
N PRO A 101 0.33 -11.56 1.00
CA PRO A 101 -0.37 -12.47 1.90
C PRO A 101 0.01 -12.17 3.35
N THR A 102 -1.01 -12.07 4.21
CA THR A 102 -0.83 -11.88 5.65
C THR A 102 -0.31 -13.13 6.33
N ASP A 103 0.14 -13.01 7.57
CA ASP A 103 0.54 -14.17 8.38
C ASP A 103 -0.61 -15.17 8.53
N ASP A 104 -1.85 -14.70 8.62
CA ASP A 104 -3.06 -15.55 8.61
C ASP A 104 -3.24 -16.30 7.28
N ALA A 105 -2.85 -15.68 6.14
CA ALA A 105 -2.85 -16.34 4.84
C ALA A 105 -1.86 -17.51 4.79
N PHE A 106 -0.67 -17.31 5.33
CA PHE A 106 0.34 -18.38 5.44
C PHE A 106 -0.11 -19.48 6.39
N ALA A 107 -0.84 -19.14 7.46
CA ALA A 107 -1.38 -20.15 8.40
C ALA A 107 -2.42 -21.09 7.77
N LYS A 108 -3.03 -20.72 6.65
CA LYS A 108 -3.95 -21.56 5.87
C LYS A 108 -3.23 -22.56 4.96
N ILE A 109 -1.94 -22.37 4.71
CA ILE A 109 -1.15 -23.29 3.87
C ILE A 109 -0.86 -24.57 4.65
N ASP A 110 -0.94 -25.69 3.93
CA ASP A 110 -0.57 -26.99 4.48
C ASP A 110 0.89 -26.97 4.98
N PRO A 111 1.18 -27.47 6.20
CA PRO A 111 2.53 -27.51 6.75
C PRO A 111 3.54 -28.23 5.85
N ALA A 112 3.13 -29.24 5.12
CA ALA A 112 3.99 -29.93 4.17
C ALA A 112 4.39 -29.03 3.00
N THR A 113 3.53 -28.12 2.57
CA THR A 113 3.83 -27.12 1.55
C THR A 113 4.80 -26.08 2.09
N ILE A 114 4.63 -25.61 3.33
CA ILE A 114 5.58 -24.69 3.98
C ILE A 114 6.99 -25.32 4.07
N GLU A 115 7.08 -26.59 4.44
CA GLU A 115 8.40 -27.28 4.46
C GLU A 115 9.03 -27.38 3.07
N LYS A 116 8.24 -27.59 2.00
CA LYS A 116 8.75 -27.53 0.63
C LYS A 116 9.28 -26.14 0.27
N LEU A 117 8.59 -25.07 0.66
CA LEU A 117 9.02 -23.71 0.39
C LEU A 117 10.37 -23.37 1.04
N LYS A 118 10.72 -24.01 2.16
CA LYS A 118 12.01 -23.85 2.82
C LYS A 118 13.16 -24.49 2.06
N THR A 119 12.88 -25.48 1.23
CA THR A 119 13.89 -26.31 0.53
C THR A 119 13.88 -26.16 -0.98
N ASP A 120 12.78 -25.70 -1.54
CA ASP A 120 12.58 -25.52 -2.97
C ASP A 120 12.55 -24.04 -3.32
N SER A 121 13.71 -23.52 -3.73
CA SER A 121 13.89 -22.09 -4.07
C SER A 121 13.14 -21.70 -5.33
N ASP A 122 12.99 -22.61 -6.30
CA ASP A 122 12.28 -22.35 -7.54
C ASP A 122 10.78 -22.20 -7.28
N LEU A 123 10.20 -23.10 -6.48
CA LEU A 123 8.81 -23.05 -6.07
C LEU A 123 8.52 -21.78 -5.28
N LEU A 124 9.36 -21.44 -4.30
CA LEU A 124 9.20 -20.22 -3.49
C LEU A 124 9.30 -18.96 -4.35
N THR A 125 10.30 -18.87 -5.22
CA THR A 125 10.47 -17.75 -6.15
C THR A 125 9.27 -17.62 -7.09
N SER A 126 8.78 -18.73 -7.63
CA SER A 126 7.60 -18.74 -8.51
C SER A 126 6.36 -18.23 -7.80
N ILE A 127 6.11 -18.66 -6.56
CA ILE A 127 5.00 -18.17 -5.75
C ILE A 127 5.17 -16.68 -5.44
N LEU A 128 6.33 -16.24 -4.95
CA LEU A 128 6.55 -14.84 -4.60
C LEU A 128 6.42 -13.91 -5.81
N THR A 129 6.96 -14.29 -6.95
CA THR A 129 6.86 -13.50 -8.19
C THR A 129 5.45 -13.53 -8.81
N TYR A 130 4.64 -14.54 -8.51
CA TYR A 130 3.22 -14.58 -8.86
C TYR A 130 2.38 -13.59 -8.06
N HIS A 131 2.85 -13.16 -6.89
CA HIS A 131 2.20 -12.11 -6.08
C HIS A 131 2.57 -10.68 -6.52
N VAL A 132 3.41 -10.53 -7.54
CA VAL A 132 3.94 -9.22 -7.97
C VAL A 132 3.54 -8.95 -9.41
N VAL A 133 2.90 -7.80 -9.63
CA VAL A 133 2.53 -7.29 -10.94
C VAL A 133 3.37 -6.04 -11.24
N PRO A 134 3.98 -5.92 -12.43
CA PRO A 134 4.69 -4.73 -12.83
C PRO A 134 3.77 -3.51 -12.90
N GLY A 135 4.24 -2.36 -12.43
CA GLY A 135 3.52 -1.09 -12.40
C GLY A 135 2.65 -0.91 -11.15
N GLN A 136 2.42 0.34 -10.78
CA GLN A 136 1.59 0.70 -9.64
C GLN A 136 0.13 0.85 -10.10
N ALA A 137 -0.75 -0.02 -9.61
CA ALA A 137 -2.18 0.04 -9.87
C ALA A 137 -2.94 0.51 -8.63
N SER A 138 -3.60 1.66 -8.72
CA SER A 138 -4.53 2.15 -7.70
C SER A 138 -5.74 1.21 -7.57
N PRO A 139 -6.54 1.31 -6.50
CA PRO A 139 -7.74 0.48 -6.33
C PRO A 139 -8.74 0.56 -7.48
N SER A 140 -8.80 1.69 -8.18
CA SER A 140 -9.64 1.86 -9.36
C SER A 140 -9.06 1.21 -10.63
N GLN A 141 -7.76 0.97 -10.66
CA GLN A 141 -7.03 0.45 -11.82
C GLN A 141 -6.65 -1.02 -11.67
N VAL A 142 -6.62 -1.53 -10.44
CA VAL A 142 -6.18 -2.90 -10.16
C VAL A 142 -7.21 -3.96 -10.57
N VAL A 143 -8.47 -3.58 -10.78
CA VAL A 143 -9.52 -4.50 -11.23
C VAL A 143 -9.28 -4.91 -12.68
N GLY A 144 -9.26 -6.21 -12.94
CA GLY A 144 -9.00 -6.79 -14.25
C GLY A 144 -7.97 -7.92 -14.19
N THR A 145 -7.50 -8.32 -15.36
CA THR A 145 -6.46 -9.35 -15.48
C THR A 145 -5.10 -8.70 -15.67
N HIS A 146 -4.14 -9.10 -14.86
CA HIS A 146 -2.78 -8.57 -14.87
C HIS A 146 -1.76 -9.69 -14.99
N LYS A 147 -0.74 -9.45 -15.82
CA LYS A 147 0.38 -10.36 -15.93
C LYS A 147 1.35 -10.16 -14.78
N THR A 148 1.65 -11.23 -14.06
CA THR A 148 2.59 -11.19 -12.94
C THR A 148 4.05 -11.26 -13.41
N VAL A 149 4.97 -10.96 -12.52
CA VAL A 149 6.42 -11.12 -12.77
C VAL A 149 6.78 -12.59 -13.05
N GLN A 150 6.05 -13.53 -12.47
CA GLN A 150 6.20 -14.97 -12.73
C GLN A 150 5.80 -15.33 -14.17
N GLY A 151 4.93 -14.56 -14.82
CA GLY A 151 4.51 -14.76 -16.21
C GLY A 151 3.09 -15.30 -16.38
N ALA A 152 2.47 -15.85 -15.35
CA ALA A 152 1.06 -16.22 -15.37
C ALA A 152 0.18 -15.02 -15.01
N ASP A 153 -1.09 -15.07 -15.39
CA ASP A 153 -2.03 -14.00 -15.14
C ASP A 153 -2.72 -14.15 -13.76
N VAL A 154 -2.99 -13.02 -13.15
CA VAL A 154 -3.81 -12.90 -11.94
C VAL A 154 -5.02 -12.04 -12.26
N THR A 155 -6.18 -12.43 -11.78
CA THR A 155 -7.43 -11.69 -11.99
C THR A 155 -7.89 -11.04 -10.71
N VAL A 156 -8.07 -9.71 -10.76
CA VAL A 156 -8.63 -8.93 -9.65
C VAL A 156 -10.07 -8.59 -10.00
N SER A 157 -10.97 -8.86 -9.08
CA SER A 157 -12.41 -8.67 -9.24
C SER A 157 -13.04 -8.04 -7.99
N GLY A 158 -14.25 -7.53 -8.12
CA GLY A 158 -14.94 -6.84 -7.03
C GLY A 158 -14.64 -5.35 -6.97
N MET A 159 -15.13 -4.69 -5.93
CA MET A 159 -14.94 -3.25 -5.70
C MET A 159 -14.89 -2.95 -4.20
N GLY A 160 -14.12 -1.94 -3.81
CA GLY A 160 -14.06 -1.45 -2.44
C GLY A 160 -13.70 -2.54 -1.44
N GLY A 161 -14.54 -2.75 -0.44
CA GLY A 161 -14.34 -3.78 0.60
C GLY A 161 -14.54 -5.23 0.17
N ALA A 162 -14.99 -5.48 -1.06
CA ALA A 162 -15.22 -6.82 -1.62
C ALA A 162 -14.21 -7.18 -2.74
N LEU A 163 -13.05 -6.53 -2.76
CA LEU A 163 -12.00 -6.79 -3.74
C LEU A 163 -11.41 -8.19 -3.51
N LYS A 164 -11.22 -8.94 -4.59
CA LYS A 164 -10.61 -10.27 -4.60
C LYS A 164 -9.53 -10.36 -5.66
N VAL A 165 -8.52 -11.15 -5.35
CA VAL A 165 -7.42 -11.49 -6.27
C VAL A 165 -7.45 -12.99 -6.46
N ASN A 166 -7.89 -13.46 -7.63
CA ASN A 166 -8.33 -14.84 -7.84
C ASN A 166 -9.34 -15.25 -6.74
N ASP A 167 -9.01 -16.22 -5.90
CA ASP A 167 -9.85 -16.70 -4.81
C ASP A 167 -9.54 -16.02 -3.46
N ALA A 168 -8.46 -15.24 -3.37
CA ALA A 168 -8.05 -14.53 -2.16
C ALA A 168 -8.83 -13.23 -1.97
N SER A 169 -9.28 -12.95 -0.76
CA SER A 169 -9.93 -11.68 -0.42
C SER A 169 -8.90 -10.63 -0.03
N VAL A 170 -9.07 -9.40 -0.52
CA VAL A 170 -8.28 -8.28 -0.06
C VAL A 170 -8.78 -7.83 1.30
N VAL A 171 -7.95 -7.97 2.32
CA VAL A 171 -8.28 -7.54 3.69
C VAL A 171 -8.00 -6.05 3.92
N CYS A 172 -6.92 -5.55 3.35
CA CYS A 172 -6.66 -4.13 3.24
C CYS A 172 -5.72 -3.85 2.05
N GLY A 173 -6.15 -3.03 1.13
CA GLY A 173 -5.40 -2.70 -0.08
C GLY A 173 -5.38 -1.21 -0.36
N GLY A 174 -4.69 -0.81 -1.42
CA GLY A 174 -4.44 0.59 -1.77
C GLY A 174 -3.41 1.24 -0.86
N VAL A 175 -2.63 0.46 -0.12
CA VAL A 175 -1.54 0.98 0.71
C VAL A 175 -0.39 1.34 -0.21
N SER A 176 -0.10 2.64 -0.31
CA SER A 176 1.02 3.13 -1.11
C SER A 176 2.33 2.99 -0.36
N THR A 177 3.38 2.62 -1.08
CA THR A 177 4.78 2.69 -0.63
C THR A 177 5.55 3.62 -1.58
N ALA A 178 6.84 3.83 -1.34
CA ALA A 178 7.65 4.69 -2.20
C ALA A 178 7.69 4.23 -3.67
N ASN A 179 7.55 2.92 -3.91
CA ASN A 179 7.65 2.34 -5.25
C ASN A 179 6.57 1.31 -5.60
N ALA A 180 5.58 1.09 -4.75
CA ALA A 180 4.56 0.07 -5.01
C ALA A 180 3.19 0.41 -4.39
N GLN A 181 2.15 -0.26 -4.93
CA GLN A 181 0.85 -0.37 -4.30
C GLN A 181 0.71 -1.74 -3.66
N VAL A 182 0.33 -1.78 -2.39
CA VAL A 182 0.23 -3.02 -1.61
C VAL A 182 -1.22 -3.36 -1.33
N TYR A 183 -1.58 -4.60 -1.61
CA TYR A 183 -2.88 -5.20 -1.32
C TYR A 183 -2.67 -6.40 -0.42
N MET A 184 -3.00 -6.27 0.86
CA MET A 184 -2.93 -7.39 1.80
C MET A 184 -4.07 -8.36 1.54
N ILE A 185 -3.75 -9.65 1.39
CA ILE A 185 -4.70 -10.71 1.06
C ILE A 185 -4.72 -11.79 2.14
N ASP A 186 -5.86 -12.46 2.27
CA ASP A 186 -6.12 -13.47 3.30
C ASP A 186 -5.73 -14.91 2.89
N THR A 187 -5.25 -15.07 1.67
CA THR A 187 -4.89 -16.38 1.12
C THR A 187 -3.69 -16.22 0.20
N VAL A 188 -2.72 -17.12 0.27
CA VAL A 188 -1.55 -17.13 -0.60
C VAL A 188 -1.95 -17.57 -2.00
N LEU A 189 -1.56 -16.81 -3.03
CA LEU A 189 -1.84 -17.14 -4.42
C LEU A 189 -0.89 -18.26 -4.88
N MET A 190 -1.45 -19.32 -5.40
CA MET A 190 -0.68 -20.40 -6.02
C MET A 190 -0.68 -20.20 -7.53
N PRO A 191 0.52 -20.15 -8.17
CA PRO A 191 0.59 -20.10 -9.62
C PRO A 191 -0.01 -21.40 -10.21
N PRO A 192 -0.61 -21.32 -11.40
CA PRO A 192 -1.06 -22.53 -12.09
C PRO A 192 0.13 -23.47 -12.31
N ALA A 193 -0.09 -24.77 -12.12
CA ALA A 193 0.91 -25.77 -12.43
C ALA A 193 1.16 -25.77 -13.96
N ASN A 194 2.41 -25.56 -14.33
CA ASN A 194 2.85 -25.69 -15.72
C ASN A 194 3.01 -27.15 -16.09
#